data_233db953e3a725c8ac3cb7baf9508752
#
_entry.id   233db953e3a725c8ac3cb7baf9508752
#
_cell.length_a   1.000
_cell.length_b   1.000
_cell.length_c   1.000
_cell.angle_alpha   90.00
_cell.angle_beta   90.00
_cell.angle_gamma   90.00
#
_symmetry.space_group_name_H-M   'P 1'
#
loop_
_entity.id
_entity.type
_entity.pdbx_description
1 polymer ?
#
loop_
_entity_poly.entity_id
_entity_poly.type
_entity_poly.pdbx_seq_one_letter_code
_entity_poly.pdbx_strand_id
1 'polypeptide(L)'
;GLDALRPPADMGIDVVSLNLKQQLEHPGMAPETFSFQVKTAVTNVSEAADRPGAIATVEFKLKQSEVDLLACSRDRALFCYVYNYEADSLTDAFEAPFICFWLDGTLLEKVRSGGAFFRKEGEPKLTLACQLRKPKHEYGHWHAVVVDEKGSKVDGGYLGVVGGSGYPADDEADHYSVVGYLKYARSCSGVAEKSDSLTQ
;
A
#
# COMPACT_ATOMS: atom_id res chain seq x y z
N GLY A 1 21.03 1.73 0.94
CA GLY A 1 19.70 2.23 0.60
C GLY A 1 19.31 1.88 -0.82
N LEU A 2 18.04 2.09 -1.16
CA LEU A 2 17.57 1.97 -2.53
C LEU A 2 17.54 3.34 -3.19
N ASP A 3 17.86 3.37 -4.48
CA ASP A 3 17.73 4.57 -5.30
C ASP A 3 16.32 4.61 -5.89
N ALA A 4 15.62 5.73 -5.75
CA ALA A 4 14.28 5.91 -6.28
C ALA A 4 14.34 6.75 -7.56
N LEU A 5 13.74 6.25 -8.62
CA LEU A 5 13.63 6.92 -9.91
C LEU A 5 12.14 7.14 -10.25
N ARG A 6 11.84 8.32 -10.77
CA ARG A 6 10.53 8.59 -11.35
C ARG A 6 10.56 8.20 -12.83
N PRO A 7 9.76 7.19 -13.25
CA PRO A 7 9.70 6.85 -14.67
C PRO A 7 9.06 7.97 -15.50
N PRO A 8 9.22 7.95 -16.82
CA PRO A 8 8.47 8.84 -17.70
C PRO A 8 6.97 8.77 -17.45
N ALA A 9 6.27 9.86 -17.70
CA ALA A 9 4.83 9.97 -17.46
C ALA A 9 4.03 8.87 -18.18
N ASP A 10 2.92 8.45 -17.55
CA ASP A 10 1.89 7.54 -18.08
C ASP A 10 2.24 6.06 -18.29
N MET A 11 3.33 5.56 -17.70
CA MET A 11 3.62 4.12 -17.74
C MET A 11 2.82 3.29 -16.70
N GLY A 12 1.97 3.93 -15.90
CA GLY A 12 1.21 3.26 -14.83
C GLY A 12 2.06 2.88 -13.61
N ILE A 13 3.27 3.42 -13.53
CA ILE A 13 4.20 3.29 -12.40
C ILE A 13 4.65 4.71 -12.02
N ASP A 14 4.55 5.04 -10.73
CA ASP A 14 4.95 6.36 -10.23
C ASP A 14 6.40 6.38 -9.76
N VAL A 15 6.88 5.26 -9.21
CA VAL A 15 8.23 5.15 -8.68
C VAL A 15 8.82 3.79 -9.04
N VAL A 16 10.08 3.80 -9.47
CA VAL A 16 10.92 2.60 -9.60
C VAL A 16 12.05 2.72 -8.58
N SER A 17 12.25 1.70 -7.78
CA SER A 17 13.31 1.64 -6.79
C SER A 17 14.32 0.57 -7.18
N LEU A 18 15.59 0.90 -7.11
CA LEU A 18 16.72 0.06 -7.52
C LEU A 18 17.74 -0.03 -6.39
N ASN A 19 18.45 -1.16 -6.31
CA ASN A 19 19.54 -1.33 -5.33
C ASN A 19 20.93 -1.01 -5.92
N LEU A 20 21.02 -0.03 -6.82
CA LEU A 20 22.28 0.32 -7.51
C LEU A 20 23.42 0.66 -6.56
N LYS A 21 23.15 1.48 -5.55
CA LYS A 21 24.16 1.85 -4.55
C LYS A 21 24.70 0.62 -3.80
N GLN A 22 23.81 -0.29 -3.41
CA GLN A 22 24.20 -1.53 -2.75
C GLN A 22 25.02 -2.45 -3.66
N GLN A 23 24.72 -2.51 -4.95
CA GLN A 23 25.51 -3.25 -5.93
C GLN A 23 26.92 -2.68 -6.11
N LEU A 24 27.08 -1.35 -6.04
CA LEU A 24 28.39 -0.70 -6.10
C LEU A 24 29.22 -0.96 -4.83
N GLU A 25 28.58 -0.96 -3.67
CA GLU A 25 29.24 -1.22 -2.39
C GLU A 25 29.54 -2.73 -2.18
N HIS A 26 28.72 -3.60 -2.76
CA HIS A 26 28.82 -5.06 -2.63
C HIS A 26 28.80 -5.73 -4.00
N PRO A 27 29.95 -5.80 -4.70
CA PRO A 27 30.07 -6.48 -5.99
C PRO A 27 29.63 -7.94 -5.88
N GLY A 28 28.65 -8.33 -6.69
CA GLY A 28 28.05 -9.68 -6.64
C GLY A 28 26.62 -9.72 -6.07
N MET A 29 26.13 -8.61 -5.52
CA MET A 29 24.72 -8.51 -5.16
C MET A 29 23.86 -8.52 -6.44
N ALA A 30 22.81 -9.33 -6.44
CA ALA A 30 21.88 -9.39 -7.56
C ALA A 30 21.13 -8.04 -7.75
N PRO A 31 20.85 -7.63 -8.99
CA PRO A 31 20.01 -6.48 -9.24
C PRO A 31 18.60 -6.71 -8.68
N GLU A 32 18.10 -5.74 -7.94
CA GLU A 32 16.71 -5.69 -7.48
C GLU A 32 16.01 -4.47 -8.07
N THR A 33 14.79 -4.67 -8.52
CA THR A 33 13.96 -3.60 -9.06
C THR A 33 12.56 -3.75 -8.49
N PHE A 34 12.05 -2.70 -7.87
CA PHE A 34 10.69 -2.63 -7.37
C PHE A 34 9.95 -1.49 -8.05
N SER A 35 8.70 -1.71 -8.39
CA SER A 35 7.87 -0.73 -9.10
C SER A 35 6.61 -0.43 -8.30
N PHE A 36 6.33 0.85 -8.08
CA PHE A 36 5.23 1.30 -7.26
C PHE A 36 4.29 2.21 -8.03
N GLN A 37 2.99 1.95 -7.90
CA GLN A 37 1.93 2.88 -8.21
C GLN A 37 1.40 3.46 -6.91
N VAL A 38 1.24 4.77 -6.85
CA VAL A 38 0.70 5.46 -5.68
C VAL A 38 -0.69 5.99 -6.00
N LYS A 39 -1.64 5.72 -5.13
CA LYS A 39 -2.99 6.27 -5.21
C LYS A 39 -3.36 6.94 -3.89
N THR A 40 -4.04 8.05 -4.00
CA THR A 40 -4.51 8.81 -2.85
C THR A 40 -6.03 8.86 -2.82
N ALA A 41 -6.58 8.85 -1.63
CA ALA A 41 -7.98 9.12 -1.39
C ALA A 41 -8.10 10.08 -0.20
N VAL A 42 -9.21 10.80 -0.15
CA VAL A 42 -9.52 11.68 0.97
C VAL A 42 -10.82 11.20 1.58
N THR A 43 -10.86 11.10 2.90
CA THR A 43 -12.07 10.74 3.64
C THR A 43 -12.09 11.46 4.98
N ASN A 44 -13.28 11.64 5.52
CA ASN A 44 -13.42 12.15 6.88
C ASN A 44 -13.17 10.99 7.86
N VAL A 45 -11.90 10.80 8.23
CA VAL A 45 -11.49 9.77 9.21
C VAL A 45 -11.76 10.24 10.63
N SER A 46 -11.81 11.55 10.89
CA SER A 46 -11.94 12.10 12.23
C SER A 46 -13.31 11.83 12.85
N GLU A 47 -14.41 11.97 12.11
CA GLU A 47 -15.73 11.57 12.61
C GLU A 47 -15.79 10.08 12.95
N ALA A 48 -15.01 9.26 12.23
CA ALA A 48 -14.89 7.85 12.51
C ALA A 48 -13.87 7.55 13.61
N ALA A 49 -12.86 8.41 13.83
CA ALA A 49 -11.79 8.17 14.77
C ALA A 49 -12.28 8.14 16.22
N ASP A 50 -13.28 8.94 16.55
CA ASP A 50 -13.80 9.07 17.93
C ASP A 50 -14.84 8.01 18.30
N ARG A 51 -15.25 7.18 17.33
CA ARG A 51 -16.26 6.14 17.57
C ARG A 51 -15.66 4.74 17.48
N PRO A 52 -15.64 3.97 18.56
CA PRO A 52 -15.25 2.55 18.51
C PRO A 52 -16.09 1.77 17.51
N GLY A 53 -15.42 1.08 16.58
CA GLY A 53 -16.08 0.31 15.52
C GLY A 53 -16.52 1.13 14.30
N ALA A 54 -16.06 2.36 14.17
CA ALA A 54 -16.30 3.18 12.99
C ALA A 54 -15.75 2.54 11.71
N ILE A 55 -16.49 2.75 10.62
CA ILE A 55 -16.13 2.28 9.29
C ILE A 55 -16.14 3.49 8.35
N ALA A 56 -15.01 3.70 7.66
CA ALA A 56 -14.92 4.64 6.56
C ALA A 56 -14.70 3.87 5.26
N THR A 57 -15.37 4.24 4.18
CA THR A 57 -15.16 3.66 2.85
C THR A 57 -14.37 4.63 2.00
N VAL A 58 -13.30 4.14 1.38
CA VAL A 58 -12.46 4.90 0.45
C VAL A 58 -12.38 4.20 -0.88
N GLU A 59 -12.21 4.98 -1.94
CA GLU A 59 -12.17 4.49 -3.31
C GLU A 59 -10.93 4.99 -4.02
N PHE A 60 -10.24 4.09 -4.69
CA PHE A 60 -9.09 4.39 -5.53
C PHE A 60 -9.44 4.13 -6.98
N LYS A 61 -9.08 5.05 -7.86
CA LYS A 61 -9.36 4.97 -9.30
C LYS A 61 -8.11 4.53 -10.06
N LEU A 62 -8.20 3.41 -10.76
CA LEU A 62 -7.12 2.82 -11.55
C LEU A 62 -7.53 2.63 -13.01
N LYS A 63 -6.60 2.80 -13.93
CA LYS A 63 -6.77 2.35 -15.32
C LYS A 63 -6.69 0.81 -15.34
N GLN A 64 -7.36 0.18 -16.28
CA GLN A 64 -7.25 -1.28 -16.48
C GLN A 64 -5.78 -1.69 -16.67
N SER A 65 -5.04 -0.94 -17.50
CA SER A 65 -3.62 -1.20 -17.74
C SER A 65 -2.73 -1.08 -16.50
N GLU A 66 -3.07 -0.21 -15.55
CA GLU A 66 -2.35 -0.12 -14.28
C GLU A 66 -2.55 -1.39 -13.44
N VAL A 67 -3.79 -1.88 -13.37
CA VAL A 67 -4.11 -3.12 -12.64
C VAL A 67 -3.42 -4.32 -13.31
N ASP A 68 -3.49 -4.43 -14.63
CA ASP A 68 -2.87 -5.51 -15.38
C ASP A 68 -1.33 -5.51 -15.20
N LEU A 69 -0.73 -4.32 -15.18
CA LEU A 69 0.70 -4.16 -14.99
C LEU A 69 1.13 -4.56 -13.56
N LEU A 70 0.39 -4.12 -12.55
CA LEU A 70 0.73 -4.37 -11.15
C LEU A 70 0.50 -5.83 -10.75
N ALA A 71 -0.56 -6.46 -11.23
CA ALA A 71 -0.93 -7.83 -10.86
C ALA A 71 0.02 -8.92 -11.42
N CYS A 72 0.98 -8.56 -12.27
CA CYS A 72 1.88 -9.53 -12.91
C CYS A 72 2.99 -10.06 -12.00
N SER A 73 3.39 -9.34 -10.95
CA SER A 73 4.65 -9.63 -10.26
C SER A 73 4.66 -9.11 -8.83
N ARG A 74 5.36 -9.85 -7.93
CA ARG A 74 5.51 -9.48 -6.51
C ARG A 74 6.42 -8.29 -6.26
N ASP A 75 7.28 -7.95 -7.22
CA ASP A 75 8.15 -6.77 -7.19
C ASP A 75 7.40 -5.49 -7.57
N ARG A 76 6.08 -5.58 -7.73
CA ARG A 76 5.18 -4.46 -8.01
C ARG A 76 4.15 -4.31 -6.91
N ALA A 77 3.88 -3.08 -6.52
CA ALA A 77 2.87 -2.80 -5.50
C ALA A 77 2.06 -1.54 -5.80
N LEU A 78 0.81 -1.60 -5.38
CA LEU A 78 -0.07 -0.45 -5.25
C LEU A 78 0.03 0.08 -3.82
N PHE A 79 0.51 1.30 -3.65
CA PHE A 79 0.47 2.02 -2.39
C PHE A 79 -0.76 2.92 -2.34
N CYS A 80 -1.55 2.77 -1.31
CA CYS A 80 -2.77 3.50 -1.05
C CYS A 80 -2.58 4.44 0.14
N TYR A 81 -2.73 5.74 -0.08
CA TYR A 81 -2.69 6.75 0.97
C TYR A 81 -4.07 7.38 1.14
N VAL A 82 -4.54 7.43 2.37
CA VAL A 82 -5.81 8.04 2.73
C VAL A 82 -5.54 9.21 3.67
N TYR A 83 -5.91 10.39 3.23
CA TYR A 83 -5.75 11.62 3.99
C TYR A 83 -7.06 12.01 4.67
N ASN A 84 -6.95 12.61 5.86
CA ASN A 84 -8.08 13.18 6.55
C ASN A 84 -8.49 14.51 5.91
N TYR A 85 -9.79 14.71 5.70
CA TYR A 85 -10.33 15.89 5.01
C TYR A 85 -10.34 17.18 5.86
N GLU A 86 -10.16 17.09 7.18
CA GLU A 86 -10.25 18.25 8.08
C GLU A 86 -9.02 19.15 8.11
N ALA A 87 -8.06 18.92 7.22
CA ALA A 87 -6.91 19.81 7.08
C ALA A 87 -7.34 21.11 6.39
N ASP A 88 -7.37 22.20 7.13
CA ASP A 88 -7.71 23.56 6.62
C ASP A 88 -6.64 24.13 5.67
N SER A 89 -5.46 23.49 5.61
CA SER A 89 -4.36 23.88 4.74
C SER A 89 -3.58 22.68 4.20
N LEU A 90 -2.82 22.88 3.11
CA LEU A 90 -1.88 21.86 2.60
C LEU A 90 -0.82 21.49 3.65
N THR A 91 -0.39 22.44 4.48
CA THR A 91 0.56 22.19 5.56
C THR A 91 -0.04 21.26 6.60
N ASP A 92 -1.29 21.52 7.01
CA ASP A 92 -2.01 20.69 7.96
C ASP A 92 -2.30 19.29 7.37
N ALA A 93 -2.48 19.19 6.05
CA ALA A 93 -2.63 17.90 5.39
C ALA A 93 -1.41 17.00 5.47
N PHE A 94 -0.19 17.57 5.54
CA PHE A 94 1.05 16.81 5.75
C PHE A 94 1.28 16.45 7.22
N GLU A 95 0.74 17.23 8.14
CA GLU A 95 0.80 17.00 9.58
C GLU A 95 -0.39 16.18 10.09
N ALA A 96 -1.49 16.15 9.31
CA ALA A 96 -2.68 15.40 9.64
C ALA A 96 -2.44 13.88 9.61
N PRO A 97 -3.14 13.11 10.43
CA PRO A 97 -3.10 11.66 10.39
C PRO A 97 -3.45 11.15 8.98
N PHE A 98 -2.58 10.35 8.41
CA PHE A 98 -2.87 9.61 7.18
C PHE A 98 -2.86 8.11 7.47
N ILE A 99 -3.56 7.34 6.64
CA ILE A 99 -3.54 5.89 6.67
C ILE A 99 -2.87 5.43 5.39
N CYS A 100 -1.88 4.54 5.52
CA CYS A 100 -1.17 3.96 4.38
C CYS A 100 -1.25 2.44 4.44
N PHE A 101 -1.41 1.82 3.29
CA PHE A 101 -1.31 0.37 3.11
C PHE A 101 -0.90 0.06 1.67
N TRP A 102 -0.46 -1.18 1.43
CA TRP A 102 -0.06 -1.61 0.12
C TRP A 102 -0.65 -2.98 -0.24
N LEU A 103 -0.77 -3.20 -1.55
CA LEU A 103 -1.13 -4.48 -2.15
C LEU A 103 -0.03 -4.83 -3.15
N ASP A 104 0.65 -5.96 -2.95
CA ASP A 104 1.57 -6.49 -3.94
C ASP A 104 0.82 -7.11 -5.13
N GLY A 105 1.54 -7.45 -6.19
CA GLY A 105 0.91 -8.00 -7.39
C GLY A 105 0.18 -9.32 -7.15
N THR A 106 0.63 -10.13 -6.19
CA THR A 106 -0.05 -11.40 -5.86
C THR A 106 -1.39 -11.14 -5.17
N LEU A 107 -1.39 -10.21 -4.22
CA LEU A 107 -2.61 -9.84 -3.51
C LEU A 107 -3.59 -9.09 -4.44
N LEU A 108 -3.06 -8.23 -5.32
CA LEU A 108 -3.86 -7.56 -6.35
C LEU A 108 -4.56 -8.56 -7.27
N GLU A 109 -3.86 -9.59 -7.73
CA GLU A 109 -4.46 -10.63 -8.57
C GLU A 109 -5.52 -11.44 -7.80
N LYS A 110 -5.26 -11.75 -6.53
CA LYS A 110 -6.21 -12.45 -5.68
C LYS A 110 -7.50 -11.65 -5.49
N VAL A 111 -7.40 -10.38 -5.09
CA VAL A 111 -8.60 -9.54 -4.89
C VAL A 111 -9.30 -9.22 -6.22
N ARG A 112 -8.55 -9.11 -7.32
CA ARG A 112 -9.10 -8.96 -8.68
C ARG A 112 -9.97 -10.16 -9.05
N SER A 113 -9.46 -11.36 -8.87
CA SER A 113 -10.20 -12.60 -9.13
C SER A 113 -11.42 -12.73 -8.23
N GLY A 114 -11.38 -12.16 -7.03
CA GLY A 114 -12.50 -12.06 -6.10
C GLY A 114 -13.52 -10.96 -6.41
N GLY A 115 -13.36 -10.19 -7.51
CA GLY A 115 -14.31 -9.17 -7.92
C GLY A 115 -14.14 -7.80 -7.23
N ALA A 116 -12.96 -7.51 -6.71
CA ALA A 116 -12.67 -6.25 -6.03
C ALA A 116 -12.73 -5.02 -6.93
N PHE A 117 -12.46 -5.20 -8.22
CA PHE A 117 -12.42 -4.11 -9.19
C PHE A 117 -13.74 -4.03 -9.96
N PHE A 118 -14.41 -2.91 -9.88
CA PHE A 118 -15.67 -2.66 -10.57
C PHE A 118 -15.64 -1.31 -11.29
N ARG A 119 -16.57 -1.11 -12.21
CA ARG A 119 -16.76 0.17 -12.92
C ARG A 119 -18.07 0.80 -12.49
N LYS A 120 -18.01 2.04 -12.10
CA LYS A 120 -19.23 2.84 -11.94
C LYS A 120 -19.73 3.26 -13.32
N GLU A 121 -21.04 3.39 -13.44
CA GLU A 121 -21.66 3.82 -14.68
C GLU A 121 -21.09 5.16 -15.16
N GLY A 122 -20.69 5.23 -16.44
CA GLY A 122 -20.07 6.40 -17.05
C GLY A 122 -18.60 6.64 -16.69
N GLU A 123 -17.97 5.83 -15.84
CA GLU A 123 -16.57 5.99 -15.49
C GLU A 123 -15.63 5.09 -16.33
N PRO A 124 -14.56 5.65 -16.94
CA PRO A 124 -13.60 4.87 -17.71
C PRO A 124 -12.64 4.06 -16.84
N LYS A 125 -12.45 4.46 -15.59
CA LYS A 125 -11.52 3.84 -14.64
C LYS A 125 -12.21 2.76 -13.82
N LEU A 126 -11.41 1.78 -13.39
CA LEU A 126 -11.81 0.82 -12.37
C LEU A 126 -11.78 1.47 -11.00
N THR A 127 -12.67 1.05 -10.13
CA THR A 127 -12.73 1.42 -8.72
C THR A 127 -12.24 0.24 -7.89
N LEU A 128 -11.29 0.50 -6.99
CA LEU A 128 -10.93 -0.37 -5.89
C LEU A 128 -11.48 0.27 -4.62
N ALA A 129 -12.42 -0.39 -3.96
CA ALA A 129 -13.03 0.12 -2.74
C ALA A 129 -12.44 -0.59 -1.51
N CYS A 130 -12.13 0.17 -0.47
CA CYS A 130 -11.64 -0.34 0.80
C CYS A 130 -12.45 0.23 1.95
N GLN A 131 -12.79 -0.63 2.91
CA GLN A 131 -13.33 -0.22 4.19
C GLN A 131 -12.20 -0.15 5.20
N LEU A 132 -12.04 1.02 5.80
CA LEU A 132 -11.17 1.26 6.93
C LEU A 132 -11.99 1.03 8.18
N ARG A 133 -11.56 0.12 9.04
CA ARG A 133 -12.26 -0.24 10.28
C ARG A 133 -11.39 0.04 11.47
N LYS A 134 -11.90 0.79 12.42
CA LYS A 134 -11.23 0.98 13.71
C LYS A 134 -11.74 -0.07 14.70
N PRO A 135 -10.86 -0.86 15.34
CA PRO A 135 -11.28 -1.81 16.36
C PRO A 135 -11.96 -1.10 17.54
N LYS A 136 -12.80 -1.83 18.27
CA LYS A 136 -13.55 -1.30 19.42
C LYS A 136 -12.68 -0.98 20.65
N HIS A 137 -11.43 -1.41 20.66
CA HIS A 137 -10.51 -1.19 21.78
C HIS A 137 -9.69 0.08 21.55
N GLU A 138 -9.47 0.87 22.57
CA GLU A 138 -8.84 2.21 22.54
C GLU A 138 -7.44 2.25 21.90
N TYR A 139 -6.73 1.13 21.88
CA TYR A 139 -5.40 1.00 21.27
C TYR A 139 -5.41 0.30 19.92
N GLY A 140 -6.60 0.17 19.30
CA GLY A 140 -6.72 -0.57 18.04
C GLY A 140 -6.19 0.20 16.84
N HIS A 141 -5.30 -0.42 16.11
CA HIS A 141 -4.87 0.06 14.81
C HIS A 141 -6.00 -0.01 13.78
N TRP A 142 -5.97 0.86 12.77
CA TRP A 142 -6.89 0.75 11.65
C TRP A 142 -6.67 -0.55 10.88
N HIS A 143 -7.72 -1.16 10.42
CA HIS A 143 -7.69 -2.31 9.52
C HIS A 143 -8.30 -1.94 8.19
N ALA A 144 -7.64 -2.31 7.09
CA ALA A 144 -8.18 -2.15 5.76
C ALA A 144 -8.75 -3.47 5.23
N VAL A 145 -9.90 -3.39 4.60
CA VAL A 145 -10.58 -4.54 3.99
C VAL A 145 -11.03 -4.14 2.60
N VAL A 146 -10.57 -4.84 1.58
CA VAL A 146 -11.05 -4.67 0.20
C VAL A 146 -12.48 -5.22 0.09
N VAL A 147 -13.34 -4.44 -0.53
CA VAL A 147 -14.76 -4.78 -0.71
C VAL A 147 -15.16 -4.70 -2.18
N ASP A 148 -16.19 -5.47 -2.54
CA ASP A 148 -16.83 -5.40 -3.85
C ASP A 148 -17.73 -4.16 -4.00
N GLU A 149 -18.38 -4.01 -5.14
CA GLU A 149 -19.32 -2.93 -5.43
C GLU A 149 -20.49 -2.84 -4.43
N LYS A 150 -20.86 -3.97 -3.82
CA LYS A 150 -21.95 -4.06 -2.84
C LYS A 150 -21.48 -3.81 -1.42
N GLY A 151 -20.18 -3.55 -1.22
CA GLY A 151 -19.57 -3.38 0.09
C GLY A 151 -19.30 -4.70 0.83
N SER A 152 -19.41 -5.85 0.15
CA SER A 152 -19.11 -7.14 0.72
C SER A 152 -17.60 -7.40 0.68
N LYS A 153 -17.06 -8.02 1.73
CA LYS A 153 -15.64 -8.38 1.79
C LYS A 153 -15.28 -9.34 0.65
N VAL A 154 -14.23 -8.99 -0.08
CA VAL A 154 -13.67 -9.85 -1.13
C VAL A 154 -12.76 -10.92 -0.51
N ASP A 155 -12.69 -12.12 -1.11
CA ASP A 155 -11.76 -13.14 -0.66
C ASP A 155 -10.31 -12.67 -0.76
N GLY A 156 -9.55 -12.87 0.31
CA GLY A 156 -8.21 -12.33 0.46
C GLY A 156 -8.13 -10.81 0.66
N GLY A 157 -9.27 -10.11 0.71
CA GLY A 157 -9.32 -8.65 0.83
C GLY A 157 -9.04 -8.10 2.23
N TYR A 158 -8.72 -8.93 3.23
CA TYR A 158 -8.29 -8.43 4.52
C TYR A 158 -6.80 -8.10 4.48
N LEU A 159 -6.47 -6.82 4.63
CA LEU A 159 -5.10 -6.31 4.52
C LEU A 159 -4.39 -6.17 5.89
N GLY A 160 -5.09 -6.54 6.97
CA GLY A 160 -4.53 -6.45 8.31
C GLY A 160 -4.47 -5.03 8.86
N VAL A 161 -3.54 -4.82 9.77
CA VAL A 161 -3.26 -3.53 10.38
C VAL A 161 -2.66 -2.59 9.33
N VAL A 162 -3.19 -1.39 9.25
CA VAL A 162 -2.69 -0.34 8.37
C VAL A 162 -2.15 0.81 9.21
N GLY A 163 -0.99 1.33 8.81
CA GLY A 163 -0.29 2.35 9.55
C GLY A 163 -0.74 3.75 9.19
N GLY A 164 -0.36 4.68 10.04
CA GLY A 164 -0.60 6.10 9.85
C GLY A 164 0.40 6.96 10.61
N SER A 165 0.32 8.27 10.44
CA SER A 165 1.13 9.21 11.22
C SER A 165 0.87 9.02 12.72
N GLY A 166 1.93 8.97 13.52
CA GLY A 166 1.85 8.81 14.97
C GLY A 166 1.90 7.38 15.50
N TYR A 167 1.98 6.38 14.62
CA TYR A 167 2.22 5.00 15.03
C TYR A 167 3.71 4.70 14.96
N PRO A 168 4.32 4.17 16.04
CA PRO A 168 5.67 3.64 15.96
C PRO A 168 5.68 2.50 14.94
N ALA A 169 6.72 2.43 14.14
CA ALA A 169 7.01 1.26 13.32
C ALA A 169 7.40 0.13 14.28
N ASP A 170 6.42 -0.66 14.69
CA ASP A 170 6.71 -1.90 15.40
C ASP A 170 7.34 -2.89 14.41
N ASP A 171 8.44 -3.50 14.82
CA ASP A 171 9.33 -4.31 13.97
C ASP A 171 8.69 -5.55 13.33
N GLU A 172 7.45 -5.91 13.68
CA GLU A 172 6.92 -7.23 13.37
C GLU A 172 6.00 -7.36 12.15
N ALA A 173 5.42 -6.34 11.60
CA ALA A 173 4.63 -6.50 10.35
C ALA A 173 4.24 -5.14 9.79
N ASP A 174 5.19 -4.48 9.24
CA ASP A 174 4.98 -3.20 8.61
C ASP A 174 4.28 -3.37 7.24
N HIS A 175 2.98 -3.73 7.26
CA HIS A 175 2.15 -3.79 6.06
C HIS A 175 1.78 -2.41 5.52
N TYR A 176 2.38 -1.33 6.03
CA TYR A 176 2.02 0.04 5.73
C TYR A 176 3.18 0.92 5.27
N SER A 177 4.43 0.48 5.39
CA SER A 177 5.56 1.27 4.89
C SER A 177 6.18 0.66 3.64
N VAL A 178 6.92 1.49 2.91
CA VAL A 178 7.75 1.01 1.79
C VAL A 178 8.81 0.03 2.29
N VAL A 179 9.34 0.26 3.49
CA VAL A 179 10.36 -0.62 4.11
C VAL A 179 9.76 -1.98 4.42
N GLY A 180 8.55 -2.03 4.99
CA GLY A 180 7.84 -3.28 5.26
C GLY A 180 7.53 -4.05 3.99
N TYR A 181 7.05 -3.37 2.93
CA TYR A 181 6.87 -4.00 1.64
C TYR A 181 8.17 -4.60 1.09
N LEU A 182 9.27 -3.87 1.14
CA LEU A 182 10.56 -4.36 0.62
C LEU A 182 11.08 -5.56 1.41
N LYS A 183 10.94 -5.55 2.73
CA LYS A 183 11.25 -6.73 3.58
C LYS A 183 10.41 -7.94 3.17
N TYR A 184 9.11 -7.75 3.01
CA TYR A 184 8.18 -8.80 2.56
C TYR A 184 8.55 -9.33 1.17
N ALA A 185 8.74 -8.47 0.18
CA ALA A 185 9.06 -8.87 -1.19
C ALA A 185 10.36 -9.67 -1.26
N ARG A 186 11.37 -9.28 -0.50
CA ARG A 186 12.66 -10.01 -0.38
C ARG A 186 12.50 -11.36 0.29
N SER A 187 11.72 -11.46 1.35
CA SER A 187 11.47 -12.75 2.02
C SER A 187 10.81 -13.77 1.09
N CYS A 188 9.92 -13.28 0.20
CA CYS A 188 9.25 -14.13 -0.79
C CYS A 188 10.13 -14.55 -1.97
N SER A 189 11.19 -13.80 -2.27
CA SER A 189 12.12 -14.12 -3.37
C SER A 189 13.21 -15.14 -3.00
N GLY A 190 13.23 -15.60 -1.76
CA GLY A 190 14.22 -16.58 -1.28
C GLY A 190 15.64 -16.02 -1.13
N VAL A 191 15.80 -14.71 -1.29
CA VAL A 191 17.02 -13.98 -0.94
C VAL A 191 17.01 -13.78 0.57
N ALA A 192 17.21 -14.89 1.33
CA ALA A 192 17.44 -14.81 2.76
C ALA A 192 18.65 -13.89 2.99
N GLU A 193 18.46 -12.89 3.81
CA GLU A 193 19.53 -12.06 4.33
C GLU A 193 20.63 -12.96 4.89
N LYS A 194 21.70 -13.12 4.14
CA LYS A 194 23.00 -13.44 4.72
C LYS A 194 23.53 -12.14 5.31
N SER A 195 22.81 -11.62 6.31
CA SER A 195 23.29 -10.51 7.10
C SER A 195 24.01 -11.07 8.32
N ASP A 196 25.20 -10.52 8.52
CA ASP A 196 25.92 -10.43 9.77
C ASP A 196 26.49 -11.72 10.40
N SER A 197 27.43 -12.36 9.69
CA SER A 197 28.49 -13.08 10.36
C SER A 197 29.89 -12.58 9.94
N LEU A 198 30.07 -11.29 9.90
CA LEU A 198 31.41 -10.66 9.78
C LEU A 198 31.59 -9.67 10.93
N THR A 199 31.57 -10.23 12.15
CA THR A 199 32.24 -9.65 13.32
C THR A 199 33.05 -10.72 13.96
N GLN A 200 34.28 -10.91 13.49
CA GLN A 200 35.43 -11.32 14.27
C GLN A 200 36.65 -10.59 13.75
#